data_349c3f3a402e1372e5a2c1a6acde46df
#
_entry.id   349c3f3a402e1372e5a2c1a6acde46df
#
_cell.length_a   1.000
_cell.length_b   1.000
_cell.length_c   1.000
_cell.angle_alpha   90.00
_cell.angle_beta   90.00
_cell.angle_gamma   90.00
#
_symmetry.space_group_name_H-M   'P 1'
#
loop_
_entity.id
_entity.type
_entity.pdbx_description
1 polymer ?
#
loop_
_entity_poly.entity_id
_entity_poly.type
_entity_poly.pdbx_seq_one_letter_code
_entity_poly.pdbx_strand_id
1 'polypeptide(L)'
;FIELQKTINADIIEIHNRPNYLQYIKKLNSKIVLYFHNDPLEMAGSEKIKDRLNLMDICEKIVFNSRWSKNRFIEGLENFYSGSPKLEVVNQSTNKPKIDFTKKNKLITFVGKLNSAKGYDLFGGAILKILKKYKDWNALVIGDEPREKLIFQHKNLNLLGFQEHRKVLKILEKTSIAVACSRWEEPFGRSSLEASSRGCAVIISDRGGLKETITNGIILKNNSINNIFNAIEDLIKNKKKLLDLQKKSHQNFYLTNKYISKKIDFYRSNLFNVKVKENNTQLLKSKLKLKIIHITNFNERHNGRLFYNTGKRINNGLVRLGHSVLEFSDRDILSNHRKLNDLNGSKYLNKKLLTVIGNYTPDLIILGHADLIDIKTLKTIKKFYPHIKISQWFLDRMDSNWISNKKRFLNKIDIMDASFCTTDPNILKFSRTKPIYYIPNPVDESFEKLNNYKLKDLKNDVFFAMSHGVHRGILKKGKFDERENFL
;
A
#
# COMPACT_ATOMS: atom_id res chain seq x y z
N PHE A 1 32.13 19.94 -0.35
CA PHE A 1 30.86 19.69 0.35
C PHE A 1 30.96 19.90 1.86
N ILE A 2 31.97 19.33 2.54
CA ILE A 2 32.19 19.48 4.00
C ILE A 2 32.41 20.96 4.37
N GLU A 3 33.22 21.70 3.62
CA GLU A 3 33.43 23.13 3.84
C GLU A 3 32.13 23.93 3.65
N LEU A 4 31.36 23.62 2.62
CA LEU A 4 30.07 24.25 2.39
C LEU A 4 29.09 23.96 3.55
N GLN A 5 29.09 22.74 4.09
CA GLN A 5 28.23 22.38 5.24
C GLN A 5 28.62 23.16 6.50
N LYS A 6 29.89 23.37 6.75
CA LYS A 6 30.37 24.24 7.88
C LYS A 6 29.83 25.66 7.78
N THR A 7 29.66 26.16 6.55
CA THR A 7 29.13 27.50 6.29
C THR A 7 27.62 27.57 6.38
N ILE A 8 26.90 26.58 5.80
CA ILE A 8 25.45 26.57 5.73
C ILE A 8 24.81 26.05 7.01
N ASN A 9 25.48 25.14 7.73
CA ASN A 9 24.99 24.47 8.94
C ASN A 9 23.57 23.83 8.75
N ALA A 10 23.42 23.05 7.70
CA ALA A 10 22.13 22.45 7.37
C ALA A 10 21.70 21.42 8.44
N ASP A 11 20.43 21.46 8.82
CA ASP A 11 19.84 20.53 9.78
C ASP A 11 19.74 19.11 9.25
N ILE A 12 19.48 18.97 7.94
CA ILE A 12 19.35 17.66 7.24
C ILE A 12 20.30 17.64 6.04
N ILE A 13 20.99 16.51 5.89
CA ILE A 13 21.77 16.20 4.69
C ILE A 13 21.11 14.99 4.01
N GLU A 14 20.61 15.18 2.80
CA GLU A 14 20.05 14.10 1.98
C GLU A 14 21.06 13.67 0.92
N ILE A 15 21.45 12.40 0.95
CA ILE A 15 22.37 11.78 0.01
C ILE A 15 21.61 10.83 -0.90
N HIS A 16 21.74 11.00 -2.21
CA HIS A 16 21.06 10.18 -3.20
C HIS A 16 22.05 9.26 -3.92
N ASN A 17 21.84 7.94 -3.82
CA ASN A 17 22.61 6.92 -4.54
C ASN A 17 24.14 6.99 -4.33
N ARG A 18 24.60 7.40 -3.16
CA ARG A 18 26.03 7.50 -2.85
C ARG A 18 26.32 7.06 -1.41
N PRO A 19 26.02 5.78 -1.05
CA PRO A 19 26.18 5.31 0.32
C PRO A 19 27.64 5.41 0.82
N ASN A 20 28.62 5.24 -0.06
CA ASN A 20 30.03 5.38 0.27
C ASN A 20 30.45 6.80 0.71
N TYR A 21 29.65 7.84 0.43
CA TYR A 21 29.95 9.20 0.89
C TYR A 21 29.68 9.42 2.38
N LEU A 22 28.88 8.56 3.00
CA LEU A 22 28.47 8.71 4.40
C LEU A 22 29.66 8.64 5.36
N GLN A 23 30.70 7.87 5.03
CA GLN A 23 31.91 7.80 5.85
C GLN A 23 32.60 9.15 6.05
N TYR A 24 32.46 10.08 5.12
CA TYR A 24 33.07 11.43 5.19
C TYR A 24 32.22 12.43 5.96
N ILE A 25 30.90 12.22 6.05
CA ILE A 25 29.97 13.17 6.66
C ILE A 25 29.44 12.74 8.02
N LYS A 26 29.73 11.52 8.47
CA LYS A 26 29.24 10.97 9.76
C LYS A 26 29.61 11.77 11.00
N LYS A 27 30.62 12.65 10.90
CA LYS A 27 31.06 13.52 11.99
C LYS A 27 30.37 14.89 12.01
N LEU A 28 29.52 15.18 11.01
CA LEU A 28 28.77 16.44 10.95
C LEU A 28 27.57 16.37 11.91
N ASN A 29 27.23 17.51 12.48
CA ASN A 29 26.12 17.63 13.43
C ASN A 29 24.75 17.75 12.73
N SER A 30 24.58 17.11 11.58
CA SER A 30 23.37 17.12 10.79
C SER A 30 22.71 15.75 10.77
N LYS A 31 21.38 15.71 10.66
CA LYS A 31 20.66 14.45 10.46
C LYS A 31 20.88 13.96 9.04
N ILE A 32 21.29 12.71 8.89
CA ILE A 32 21.64 12.13 7.61
C ILE A 32 20.52 11.24 7.12
N VAL A 33 20.07 11.48 5.87
CA VAL A 33 19.07 10.65 5.16
C VAL A 33 19.70 10.13 3.87
N LEU A 34 19.69 8.83 3.68
CA LEU A 34 20.18 8.18 2.47
C LEU A 34 19.04 7.71 1.59
N TYR A 35 19.06 8.07 0.31
CA TYR A 35 18.10 7.60 -0.70
C TYR A 35 18.72 6.58 -1.65
N PHE A 36 18.06 5.44 -1.79
CA PHE A 36 18.35 4.45 -2.83
C PHE A 36 17.36 4.58 -3.99
N HIS A 37 17.87 4.80 -5.19
CA HIS A 37 17.13 4.79 -6.45
C HIS A 37 17.49 3.60 -7.34
N ASN A 38 18.58 2.91 -7.02
CA ASN A 38 19.08 1.70 -7.66
C ASN A 38 19.05 0.52 -6.69
N ASP A 39 19.46 -0.67 -7.13
CA ASP A 39 19.61 -1.83 -6.27
C ASP A 39 20.69 -1.55 -5.19
N PRO A 40 20.36 -1.59 -3.90
CA PRO A 40 21.33 -1.37 -2.83
C PRO A 40 22.48 -2.37 -2.82
N LEU A 41 22.30 -3.59 -3.32
CA LEU A 41 23.35 -4.62 -3.34
C LEU A 41 24.31 -4.47 -4.52
N GLU A 42 23.99 -3.64 -5.51
CA GLU A 42 24.87 -3.32 -6.65
C GLU A 42 25.61 -1.98 -6.46
N MET A 43 25.58 -1.39 -5.26
CA MET A 43 26.15 -0.08 -5.02
C MET A 43 27.30 -0.12 -4.04
N ALA A 44 28.46 0.44 -4.44
CA ALA A 44 29.63 0.56 -3.55
C ALA A 44 29.27 1.27 -2.23
N GLY A 45 29.54 0.59 -1.11
CA GLY A 45 29.22 1.05 0.24
C GLY A 45 27.88 0.57 0.78
N SER A 46 27.19 -0.36 0.08
CA SER A 46 26.01 -1.06 0.58
C SER A 46 25.90 -2.52 0.13
N GLU A 47 26.85 -3.02 -0.62
CA GLU A 47 26.89 -4.41 -1.11
C GLU A 47 26.94 -5.42 0.03
N LYS A 48 27.83 -5.19 1.00
CA LYS A 48 28.10 -6.13 2.10
C LYS A 48 27.17 -5.88 3.28
N ILE A 49 26.86 -6.93 4.04
CA ILE A 49 26.09 -6.85 5.29
C ILE A 49 26.68 -5.81 6.24
N LYS A 50 28.02 -5.85 6.44
CA LYS A 50 28.73 -4.90 7.31
C LYS A 50 28.52 -3.43 6.89
N ASP A 51 28.51 -3.16 5.58
CA ASP A 51 28.32 -1.81 5.07
C ASP A 51 26.89 -1.34 5.40
N ARG A 52 25.90 -2.19 5.18
CA ARG A 52 24.50 -1.87 5.45
C ARG A 52 24.21 -1.70 6.94
N LEU A 53 24.85 -2.48 7.82
CA LEU A 53 24.81 -2.24 9.26
C LEU A 53 25.36 -0.87 9.62
N ASN A 54 26.53 -0.50 9.09
CA ASN A 54 27.12 0.82 9.29
C ASN A 54 26.23 1.97 8.77
N LEU A 55 25.54 1.77 7.64
CA LEU A 55 24.56 2.73 7.13
C LEU A 55 23.37 2.90 8.09
N MET A 56 22.89 1.79 8.69
CA MET A 56 21.82 1.82 9.70
C MET A 56 22.23 2.60 10.97
N ASP A 57 23.50 2.55 11.33
CA ASP A 57 24.01 3.31 12.50
C ASP A 57 24.14 4.80 12.18
N ILE A 58 24.66 5.15 10.99
CA ILE A 58 24.93 6.54 10.60
C ILE A 58 23.66 7.30 10.23
N CYS A 59 22.73 6.66 9.54
CA CYS A 59 21.55 7.34 9.00
C CYS A 59 20.40 7.42 10.01
N GLU A 60 19.77 8.58 10.07
CA GLU A 60 18.48 8.74 10.75
C GLU A 60 17.36 8.06 9.97
N LYS A 61 17.41 8.11 8.63
CA LYS A 61 16.52 7.42 7.71
C LYS A 61 17.26 6.91 6.48
N ILE A 62 16.81 5.75 6.00
CA ILE A 62 17.18 5.19 4.71
C ILE A 62 15.90 5.02 3.89
N VAL A 63 15.84 5.70 2.76
CA VAL A 63 14.65 5.80 1.91
C VAL A 63 14.87 5.02 0.62
N PHE A 64 13.90 4.19 0.28
CA PHE A 64 13.93 3.36 -0.93
C PHE A 64 12.83 3.79 -1.90
N ASN A 65 13.12 3.73 -3.19
CA ASN A 65 12.14 4.05 -4.23
C ASN A 65 11.06 2.97 -4.43
N SER A 66 11.26 1.78 -3.86
CA SER A 66 10.32 0.66 -3.92
C SER A 66 10.46 -0.28 -2.71
N ARG A 67 9.43 -1.09 -2.47
CA ARG A 67 9.51 -2.19 -1.51
C ARG A 67 10.54 -3.23 -1.95
N TRP A 68 10.66 -3.45 -3.26
CA TRP A 68 11.68 -4.34 -3.80
C TRP A 68 13.09 -3.87 -3.39
N SER A 69 13.45 -2.60 -3.63
CA SER A 69 14.74 -2.03 -3.21
C SER A 69 14.95 -2.11 -1.70
N LYS A 70 13.90 -1.87 -0.90
CA LYS A 70 13.96 -2.06 0.56
C LYS A 70 14.26 -3.51 0.93
N ASN A 71 13.59 -4.48 0.31
CA ASN A 71 13.81 -5.89 0.57
C ASN A 71 15.23 -6.33 0.18
N ARG A 72 15.75 -5.83 -0.93
CA ARG A 72 17.16 -6.03 -1.34
C ARG A 72 18.14 -5.53 -0.27
N PHE A 73 17.89 -4.34 0.28
CA PHE A 73 18.73 -3.80 1.35
C PHE A 73 18.69 -4.66 2.62
N ILE A 74 17.54 -5.24 2.95
CA ILE A 74 17.35 -6.08 4.15
C ILE A 74 17.91 -7.50 3.96
N GLU A 75 18.13 -7.96 2.74
CA GLU A 75 18.58 -9.32 2.44
C GLU A 75 19.81 -9.71 3.28
N GLY A 76 19.65 -10.75 4.11
CA GLY A 76 20.62 -11.15 5.14
C GLY A 76 20.58 -10.36 6.46
N LEU A 77 19.64 -9.38 6.59
CA LEU A 77 19.42 -8.59 7.80
C LEU A 77 17.99 -8.73 8.34
N GLU A 78 17.19 -9.66 7.81
CA GLU A 78 15.75 -9.77 8.04
C GLU A 78 15.38 -9.86 9.53
N ASN A 79 16.17 -10.62 10.28
CA ASN A 79 15.94 -10.86 11.71
C ASN A 79 16.16 -9.61 12.59
N PHE A 80 16.95 -8.65 12.10
CA PHE A 80 17.35 -7.47 12.87
C PHE A 80 16.58 -6.20 12.49
N TYR A 81 16.23 -6.03 11.20
CA TYR A 81 15.84 -4.72 10.68
C TYR A 81 14.57 -4.67 9.83
N SER A 82 13.87 -5.78 9.57
CA SER A 82 12.68 -5.81 8.71
C SER A 82 11.58 -4.83 9.14
N GLY A 83 11.43 -4.60 10.45
CA GLY A 83 10.48 -3.64 11.04
C GLY A 83 11.07 -2.29 11.45
N SER A 84 12.34 -2.00 11.13
CA SER A 84 12.99 -0.77 11.60
C SER A 84 12.28 0.49 11.09
N PRO A 85 11.96 1.46 11.97
CA PRO A 85 11.36 2.74 11.58
C PRO A 85 12.33 3.63 10.78
N LYS A 86 13.63 3.28 10.75
CA LYS A 86 14.61 3.98 9.91
C LYS A 86 14.43 3.68 8.42
N LEU A 87 13.85 2.52 8.05
CA LEU A 87 13.70 2.06 6.67
C LEU A 87 12.34 2.49 6.10
N GLU A 88 12.35 3.49 5.23
CA GLU A 88 11.14 4.07 4.64
C GLU A 88 11.05 3.78 3.13
N VAL A 89 9.85 3.59 2.62
CA VAL A 89 9.60 3.47 1.17
C VAL A 89 8.89 4.70 0.67
N VAL A 90 9.54 5.46 -0.19
CA VAL A 90 9.00 6.64 -0.86
C VAL A 90 9.14 6.46 -2.36
N ASN A 91 8.07 6.00 -3.00
CA ASN A 91 8.06 5.77 -4.44
C ASN A 91 8.36 7.06 -5.22
N GLN A 92 8.89 6.91 -6.44
CA GLN A 92 9.03 8.03 -7.35
C GLN A 92 7.65 8.51 -7.81
N SER A 93 7.59 9.75 -8.27
CA SER A 93 6.34 10.40 -8.66
C SER A 93 6.41 11.04 -10.04
N THR A 94 5.23 11.35 -10.57
CA THR A 94 5.08 12.19 -11.76
C THR A 94 3.79 13.01 -11.65
N ASN A 95 3.63 14.01 -12.51
CA ASN A 95 2.36 14.73 -12.60
C ASN A 95 1.27 13.85 -13.24
N LYS A 96 0.01 14.11 -12.88
CA LYS A 96 -1.17 13.45 -13.44
C LYS A 96 -2.01 14.49 -14.19
N PRO A 97 -1.85 14.60 -15.53
CA PRO A 97 -2.64 15.53 -16.32
C PRO A 97 -4.08 15.03 -16.48
N LYS A 98 -4.99 15.90 -16.89
CA LYS A 98 -6.29 15.47 -17.40
C LYS A 98 -6.11 14.81 -18.77
N ILE A 99 -6.70 13.64 -18.97
CA ILE A 99 -6.59 12.86 -20.21
C ILE A 99 -7.95 12.78 -20.89
N ASP A 100 -7.96 13.13 -22.17
CA ASP A 100 -9.07 12.87 -23.08
C ASP A 100 -8.83 11.53 -23.78
N PHE A 101 -9.54 10.50 -23.36
CA PHE A 101 -9.37 9.14 -23.87
C PHE A 101 -9.83 9.00 -25.34
N THR A 102 -10.63 9.92 -25.86
CA THR A 102 -11.05 9.91 -27.27
C THR A 102 -9.90 10.28 -28.22
N LYS A 103 -8.87 10.97 -27.70
CA LYS A 103 -7.68 11.39 -28.43
C LYS A 103 -6.52 10.39 -28.36
N LYS A 104 -6.75 9.20 -27.78
CA LYS A 104 -5.77 8.12 -27.82
C LYS A 104 -5.66 7.54 -29.21
N ASN A 105 -4.43 7.47 -29.72
CA ASN A 105 -4.15 6.89 -31.04
C ASN A 105 -4.00 5.35 -30.93
N LYS A 106 -4.17 4.64 -32.03
CA LYS A 106 -3.78 3.23 -32.17
C LYS A 106 -2.26 3.10 -32.14
N LEU A 107 -1.66 3.38 -30.99
CA LEU A 107 -0.23 3.55 -30.79
C LEU A 107 0.26 2.70 -29.64
N ILE A 108 1.31 1.92 -29.91
CA ILE A 108 2.03 1.10 -28.93
C ILE A 108 3.40 1.72 -28.72
N THR A 109 3.80 1.96 -27.47
CA THR A 109 5.06 2.68 -27.19
C THR A 109 5.96 1.87 -26.26
N PHE A 110 7.25 1.84 -26.59
CA PHE A 110 8.36 1.41 -25.74
C PHE A 110 9.23 2.64 -25.41
N VAL A 111 9.57 2.80 -24.11
CA VAL A 111 10.43 3.90 -23.64
C VAL A 111 11.52 3.34 -22.74
N GLY A 112 12.78 3.45 -23.14
CA GLY A 112 13.91 2.96 -22.36
C GLY A 112 15.19 2.79 -23.19
N LYS A 113 16.23 2.23 -22.57
CA LYS A 113 17.43 1.82 -23.30
C LYS A 113 17.10 0.69 -24.28
N LEU A 114 17.65 0.76 -25.48
CA LEU A 114 17.33 -0.17 -26.57
C LEU A 114 18.23 -1.42 -26.51
N ASN A 115 18.22 -2.10 -25.37
CA ASN A 115 19.05 -3.28 -25.10
C ASN A 115 18.23 -4.48 -24.59
N SER A 116 18.87 -5.64 -24.58
CA SER A 116 18.29 -6.91 -24.13
C SER A 116 17.91 -6.87 -22.65
N ALA A 117 18.67 -6.15 -21.80
CA ALA A 117 18.36 -6.02 -20.38
C ALA A 117 16.99 -5.33 -20.15
N LYS A 118 16.64 -4.34 -20.97
CA LYS A 118 15.33 -3.68 -20.96
C LYS A 118 14.26 -4.43 -21.79
N GLY A 119 14.63 -5.57 -22.39
CA GLY A 119 13.72 -6.40 -23.17
C GLY A 119 13.34 -5.81 -24.53
N TYR A 120 14.16 -4.91 -25.07
CA TYR A 120 13.86 -4.30 -26.37
C TYR A 120 13.81 -5.32 -27.51
N ASP A 121 14.62 -6.38 -27.45
CA ASP A 121 14.58 -7.51 -28.38
C ASP A 121 13.24 -8.28 -28.30
N LEU A 122 12.72 -8.48 -27.08
CA LEU A 122 11.40 -9.12 -26.87
C LEU A 122 10.27 -8.25 -27.42
N PHE A 123 10.32 -6.94 -27.11
CA PHE A 123 9.37 -5.97 -27.65
C PHE A 123 9.44 -5.94 -29.19
N GLY A 124 10.63 -5.83 -29.77
CA GLY A 124 10.84 -5.79 -31.22
C GLY A 124 10.27 -7.03 -31.91
N GLY A 125 10.56 -8.22 -31.40
CA GLY A 125 10.02 -9.45 -31.94
C GLY A 125 8.49 -9.53 -31.86
N ALA A 126 7.88 -9.07 -30.75
CA ALA A 126 6.43 -9.06 -30.58
C ALA A 126 5.76 -8.01 -31.45
N ILE A 127 6.33 -6.80 -31.52
CA ILE A 127 5.73 -5.68 -32.25
C ILE A 127 5.71 -5.91 -33.75
N LEU A 128 6.74 -6.54 -34.32
CA LEU A 128 6.74 -6.90 -35.74
C LEU A 128 5.59 -7.85 -36.08
N LYS A 129 5.29 -8.83 -35.23
CA LYS A 129 4.13 -9.72 -35.42
C LYS A 129 2.81 -8.95 -35.34
N ILE A 130 2.69 -8.00 -34.41
CA ILE A 130 1.49 -7.15 -34.24
C ILE A 130 1.28 -6.29 -35.49
N LEU A 131 2.31 -5.58 -35.96
CA LEU A 131 2.19 -4.65 -37.06
C LEU A 131 1.97 -5.34 -38.41
N LYS A 132 2.45 -6.58 -38.58
CA LYS A 132 2.10 -7.42 -39.76
C LYS A 132 0.61 -7.76 -39.75
N LYS A 133 0.01 -8.03 -38.60
CA LYS A 133 -1.39 -8.46 -38.47
C LYS A 133 -2.37 -7.28 -38.42
N TYR A 134 -2.02 -6.20 -37.72
CA TYR A 134 -2.87 -5.03 -37.46
C TYR A 134 -2.28 -3.80 -38.14
N LYS A 135 -2.54 -3.66 -39.43
CA LYS A 135 -1.93 -2.64 -40.32
C LYS A 135 -2.32 -1.19 -39.96
N ASP A 136 -3.38 -1.00 -39.20
CA ASP A 136 -3.89 0.29 -38.71
C ASP A 136 -3.32 0.73 -37.37
N TRP A 137 -2.42 -0.08 -36.78
CA TRP A 137 -1.68 0.25 -35.58
C TRP A 137 -0.26 0.71 -35.93
N ASN A 138 0.26 1.60 -35.08
CA ASN A 138 1.62 2.11 -35.14
C ASN A 138 2.37 1.79 -33.86
N ALA A 139 3.69 1.76 -33.94
CA ALA A 139 4.54 1.63 -32.79
C ALA A 139 5.61 2.73 -32.75
N LEU A 140 5.90 3.23 -31.56
CA LEU A 140 6.98 4.17 -31.32
C LEU A 140 7.97 3.58 -30.30
N VAL A 141 9.24 3.73 -30.62
CA VAL A 141 10.37 3.38 -29.76
C VAL A 141 11.13 4.65 -29.43
N ILE A 142 11.29 4.92 -28.13
CA ILE A 142 11.95 6.12 -27.61
C ILE A 142 13.10 5.71 -26.71
N GLY A 143 14.29 6.16 -27.04
CA GLY A 143 15.54 5.87 -26.37
C GLY A 143 16.63 5.47 -27.33
N ASP A 144 17.78 5.15 -26.80
CA ASP A 144 18.93 4.66 -27.55
C ASP A 144 19.80 3.71 -26.69
N GLU A 145 20.70 3.02 -27.33
CA GLU A 145 21.77 2.25 -26.69
C GLU A 145 22.87 2.01 -27.70
N PRO A 146 23.89 2.85 -27.73
CA PRO A 146 24.95 2.75 -28.73
C PRO A 146 25.82 1.49 -28.64
N ARG A 147 25.80 0.81 -27.48
CA ARG A 147 26.61 -0.40 -27.21
C ARG A 147 25.97 -1.69 -27.70
N GLU A 148 24.64 -1.68 -27.99
CA GLU A 148 23.91 -2.87 -28.43
C GLU A 148 22.99 -2.48 -29.59
N LYS A 149 23.29 -3.01 -30.79
CA LYS A 149 22.56 -2.68 -32.03
C LYS A 149 21.48 -3.74 -32.29
N LEU A 150 20.28 -3.53 -31.76
CA LEU A 150 19.09 -4.31 -32.09
C LEU A 150 18.24 -3.56 -33.09
N ILE A 151 18.10 -4.13 -34.31
CA ILE A 151 17.43 -3.48 -35.45
C ILE A 151 16.12 -4.20 -35.76
N PHE A 152 15.01 -3.47 -35.70
CA PHE A 152 13.69 -3.91 -36.12
C PHE A 152 13.12 -2.92 -37.13
N GLN A 153 12.64 -3.39 -38.28
CA GLN A 153 12.14 -2.54 -39.34
C GLN A 153 10.72 -2.92 -39.75
N HIS A 154 9.85 -1.94 -39.81
CA HIS A 154 8.49 -2.04 -40.32
C HIS A 154 7.98 -0.63 -40.66
N LYS A 155 7.15 -0.48 -41.71
CA LYS A 155 6.64 0.83 -42.15
C LYS A 155 5.87 1.60 -41.04
N ASN A 156 5.24 0.88 -40.11
CA ASN A 156 4.48 1.46 -39.00
C ASN A 156 5.28 1.44 -37.68
N LEU A 157 6.58 1.13 -37.69
CA LEU A 157 7.46 1.17 -36.51
C LEU A 157 8.42 2.36 -36.67
N ASN A 158 8.32 3.33 -35.80
CA ASN A 158 9.17 4.51 -35.81
C ASN A 158 10.11 4.53 -34.60
N LEU A 159 11.41 4.65 -34.85
CA LEU A 159 12.44 4.84 -33.82
C LEU A 159 12.74 6.34 -33.74
N LEU A 160 12.50 6.94 -32.58
CA LEU A 160 12.69 8.39 -32.40
C LEU A 160 14.04 8.74 -31.75
N GLY A 161 14.84 7.75 -31.38
CA GLY A 161 16.06 7.99 -30.61
C GLY A 161 15.78 8.60 -29.23
N PHE A 162 16.79 9.22 -28.64
CA PHE A 162 16.63 9.97 -27.39
C PHE A 162 15.71 11.18 -27.60
N GLN A 163 14.76 11.39 -26.69
CA GLN A 163 13.84 12.53 -26.72
C GLN A 163 13.82 13.26 -25.38
N GLU A 164 13.60 14.55 -25.42
CA GLU A 164 13.37 15.33 -24.20
C GLU A 164 12.19 14.79 -23.38
N HIS A 165 12.34 14.77 -22.08
CA HIS A 165 11.35 14.21 -21.16
C HIS A 165 9.93 14.76 -21.37
N ARG A 166 9.80 16.09 -21.59
CA ARG A 166 8.49 16.72 -21.88
C ARG A 166 7.83 16.17 -23.13
N LYS A 167 8.62 15.87 -24.17
CA LYS A 167 8.13 15.31 -25.44
C LYS A 167 7.68 13.85 -25.25
N VAL A 168 8.44 13.06 -24.47
CA VAL A 168 8.05 11.69 -24.10
C VAL A 168 6.69 11.69 -23.39
N LEU A 169 6.48 12.58 -22.42
CA LEU A 169 5.23 12.69 -21.70
C LEU A 169 4.04 13.02 -22.62
N LYS A 170 4.20 13.95 -23.58
CA LYS A 170 3.18 14.29 -24.58
C LYS A 170 2.86 13.12 -25.52
N ILE A 171 3.86 12.32 -25.88
CA ILE A 171 3.66 11.10 -26.68
C ILE A 171 2.81 10.09 -25.89
N LEU A 172 3.13 9.88 -24.60
CA LEU A 172 2.38 8.97 -23.75
C LEU A 172 0.91 9.39 -23.54
N GLU A 173 0.60 10.69 -23.58
CA GLU A 173 -0.80 11.18 -23.54
C GLU A 173 -1.62 10.67 -24.73
N LYS A 174 -0.98 10.46 -25.89
CA LYS A 174 -1.61 9.95 -27.12
C LYS A 174 -1.48 8.42 -27.28
N THR A 175 -0.63 7.76 -26.48
CA THR A 175 -0.35 6.34 -26.55
C THR A 175 -1.50 5.52 -25.96
N SER A 176 -1.95 4.48 -26.69
CA SER A 176 -2.96 3.55 -26.19
C SER A 176 -2.35 2.46 -25.29
N ILE A 177 -1.25 1.85 -25.70
CA ILE A 177 -0.61 0.73 -25.00
C ILE A 177 0.86 1.09 -24.79
N ALA A 178 1.36 0.95 -23.55
CA ALA A 178 2.77 1.12 -23.23
C ALA A 178 3.33 -0.21 -22.70
N VAL A 179 4.54 -0.57 -23.15
CA VAL A 179 5.18 -1.85 -22.80
C VAL A 179 6.52 -1.59 -22.12
N ALA A 180 6.72 -2.20 -20.94
CA ALA A 180 7.97 -2.19 -20.19
C ALA A 180 8.34 -3.63 -19.80
N CYS A 181 8.98 -4.35 -20.71
CA CYS A 181 9.27 -5.79 -20.63
C CYS A 181 10.71 -6.08 -20.21
N SER A 182 11.23 -5.40 -19.20
CA SER A 182 12.59 -5.58 -18.70
C SER A 182 12.86 -7.02 -18.26
N ARG A 183 14.05 -7.54 -18.59
CA ARG A 183 14.62 -8.76 -17.99
C ARG A 183 15.36 -8.43 -16.70
N TRP A 184 15.91 -7.22 -16.64
CA TRP A 184 16.61 -6.75 -15.46
C TRP A 184 15.63 -6.42 -14.33
N GLU A 185 16.05 -6.65 -13.10
CA GLU A 185 15.28 -6.28 -11.91
C GLU A 185 15.27 -4.76 -11.76
N GLU A 186 14.18 -4.15 -12.17
CA GLU A 186 14.04 -2.69 -12.12
C GLU A 186 13.88 -2.22 -10.68
N PRO A 187 14.69 -1.31 -10.19
CA PRO A 187 14.50 -0.74 -8.85
C PRO A 187 13.13 -0.07 -8.69
N PHE A 188 12.58 0.51 -9.77
CA PHE A 188 11.23 1.08 -9.78
C PHE A 188 10.57 1.05 -11.17
N GLY A 189 11.07 1.83 -12.14
CA GLY A 189 10.54 1.88 -13.52
C GLY A 189 9.76 3.14 -13.86
N ARG A 190 10.48 4.22 -14.17
CA ARG A 190 9.84 5.52 -14.48
C ARG A 190 8.94 5.49 -15.70
N SER A 191 9.31 4.78 -16.76
CA SER A 191 8.53 4.74 -18.00
C SER A 191 7.12 4.16 -17.81
N SER A 192 6.99 3.09 -17.04
CA SER A 192 5.68 2.51 -16.69
C SER A 192 4.86 3.42 -15.76
N LEU A 193 5.51 4.07 -14.79
CA LEU A 193 4.88 5.08 -13.93
C LEU A 193 4.28 6.23 -14.76
N GLU A 194 5.06 6.77 -15.67
CA GLU A 194 4.68 7.90 -16.52
C GLU A 194 3.57 7.52 -17.50
N ALA A 195 3.64 6.31 -18.08
CA ALA A 195 2.59 5.76 -18.94
C ALA A 195 1.26 5.58 -18.18
N SER A 196 1.31 5.02 -16.95
CA SER A 196 0.14 4.88 -16.06
C SER A 196 -0.53 6.22 -15.80
N SER A 197 0.25 7.22 -15.43
CA SER A 197 -0.27 8.55 -15.09
C SER A 197 -0.95 9.25 -16.28
N ARG A 198 -0.62 8.84 -17.53
CA ARG A 198 -1.20 9.35 -18.79
C ARG A 198 -2.29 8.43 -19.34
N GLY A 199 -2.75 7.45 -18.56
CA GLY A 199 -3.84 6.57 -18.96
C GLY A 199 -3.50 5.70 -20.16
N CYS A 200 -2.27 5.20 -20.25
CA CYS A 200 -1.95 4.09 -21.14
C CYS A 200 -2.44 2.77 -20.51
N ALA A 201 -2.84 1.81 -21.34
CA ALA A 201 -2.90 0.43 -20.91
C ALA A 201 -1.46 -0.09 -20.80
N VAL A 202 -0.97 -0.30 -19.58
CA VAL A 202 0.43 -0.63 -19.36
C VAL A 202 0.63 -2.12 -19.22
N ILE A 203 1.59 -2.66 -19.98
CA ILE A 203 2.03 -4.06 -19.91
C ILE A 203 3.44 -4.06 -19.35
N ILE A 204 3.69 -4.78 -18.27
CA ILE A 204 5.01 -4.88 -17.62
C ILE A 204 5.43 -6.33 -17.42
N SER A 205 6.74 -6.57 -17.35
CA SER A 205 7.29 -7.79 -16.80
C SER A 205 7.19 -7.81 -15.27
N ASP A 206 7.19 -8.99 -14.67
CA ASP A 206 7.25 -9.18 -13.21
C ASP A 206 8.70 -9.12 -12.73
N ARG A 207 9.32 -7.91 -12.78
CA ARG A 207 10.71 -7.67 -12.42
C ARG A 207 10.86 -6.50 -11.46
N GLY A 208 11.51 -6.79 -10.33
CA GLY A 208 11.84 -5.78 -9.33
C GLY A 208 10.66 -4.96 -8.84
N GLY A 209 10.83 -3.66 -8.79
CA GLY A 209 9.83 -2.66 -8.39
C GLY A 209 8.83 -2.27 -9.47
N LEU A 210 8.88 -2.84 -10.69
CA LEU A 210 7.94 -2.48 -11.77
C LEU A 210 6.47 -2.59 -11.35
N LYS A 211 6.12 -3.60 -10.56
CA LYS A 211 4.74 -3.78 -10.06
C LYS A 211 4.23 -2.61 -9.23
N GLU A 212 5.12 -1.87 -8.62
CA GLU A 212 4.77 -0.73 -7.77
C GLU A 212 4.48 0.54 -8.57
N THR A 213 4.79 0.56 -9.87
CA THR A 213 4.58 1.70 -10.74
C THR A 213 3.19 1.79 -11.34
N ILE A 214 2.43 0.70 -11.28
CA ILE A 214 1.10 0.58 -11.87
C ILE A 214 0.06 0.22 -10.80
N THR A 215 -1.11 0.82 -10.88
CA THR A 215 -2.29 0.43 -10.09
C THR A 215 -3.19 -0.52 -10.87
N ASN A 216 -3.26 -0.34 -12.16
CA ASN A 216 -3.98 -1.17 -13.11
C ASN A 216 -3.14 -1.35 -14.37
N GLY A 217 -2.90 -2.60 -14.75
CA GLY A 217 -2.07 -2.97 -15.90
C GLY A 217 -2.04 -4.48 -16.07
N ILE A 218 -1.28 -4.94 -17.06
CA ILE A 218 -1.03 -6.36 -17.30
C ILE A 218 0.38 -6.69 -16.83
N ILE A 219 0.50 -7.64 -15.91
CA ILE A 219 1.79 -8.17 -15.46
C ILE A 219 2.02 -9.51 -16.16
N LEU A 220 3.09 -9.59 -16.95
CA LEU A 220 3.44 -10.79 -17.66
C LEU A 220 4.08 -11.81 -16.69
N LYS A 221 3.46 -12.97 -16.55
CA LYS A 221 4.03 -14.06 -15.72
C LYS A 221 5.37 -14.55 -16.27
N ASN A 222 5.45 -14.69 -17.60
CA ASN A 222 6.67 -15.03 -18.32
C ASN A 222 6.96 -13.96 -19.35
N ASN A 223 8.17 -13.43 -19.34
CA ASN A 223 8.61 -12.38 -20.23
C ASN A 223 9.14 -12.99 -21.55
N SER A 224 8.28 -13.15 -22.53
CA SER A 224 8.60 -13.72 -23.83
C SER A 224 7.91 -12.96 -24.98
N ILE A 225 8.46 -13.09 -26.19
CA ILE A 225 7.87 -12.50 -27.41
C ILE A 225 6.39 -12.89 -27.55
N ASN A 226 6.06 -14.16 -27.32
CA ASN A 226 4.68 -14.63 -27.49
C ASN A 226 3.74 -14.07 -26.41
N ASN A 227 4.19 -13.97 -25.17
CA ASN A 227 3.35 -13.42 -24.11
C ASN A 227 3.12 -11.92 -24.26
N ILE A 228 4.13 -11.16 -24.73
CA ILE A 228 3.99 -9.75 -25.07
C ILE A 228 3.02 -9.58 -26.24
N PHE A 229 3.21 -10.39 -27.31
CA PHE A 229 2.31 -10.40 -28.45
C PHE A 229 0.86 -10.67 -28.03
N ASN A 230 0.61 -11.73 -27.27
CA ASN A 230 -0.73 -12.12 -26.83
C ASN A 230 -1.38 -11.04 -25.95
N ALA A 231 -0.63 -10.43 -25.04
CA ALA A 231 -1.14 -9.35 -24.18
C ALA A 231 -1.54 -8.10 -24.98
N ILE A 232 -0.74 -7.72 -25.98
CA ILE A 232 -1.05 -6.61 -26.89
C ILE A 232 -2.25 -6.96 -27.76
N GLU A 233 -2.26 -8.16 -28.36
CA GLU A 233 -3.33 -8.61 -29.24
C GLU A 233 -4.68 -8.66 -28.54
N ASP A 234 -4.73 -9.17 -27.31
CA ASP A 234 -5.94 -9.20 -26.50
C ASP A 234 -6.54 -7.80 -26.29
N LEU A 235 -5.70 -6.81 -26.03
CA LEU A 235 -6.13 -5.42 -25.89
C LEU A 235 -6.60 -4.82 -27.23
N ILE A 236 -5.96 -5.17 -28.35
CA ILE A 236 -6.37 -4.70 -29.68
C ILE A 236 -7.75 -5.27 -30.05
N LYS A 237 -7.96 -6.57 -29.82
CA LYS A 237 -9.23 -7.26 -30.12
C LYS A 237 -10.36 -6.79 -29.22
N ASN A 238 -10.08 -6.54 -27.96
CA ASN A 238 -11.09 -6.14 -26.98
C ASN A 238 -10.99 -4.65 -26.62
N LYS A 239 -11.58 -3.81 -27.48
CA LYS A 239 -11.60 -2.34 -27.31
C LYS A 239 -12.18 -1.90 -25.97
N LYS A 240 -13.21 -2.63 -25.43
CA LYS A 240 -13.82 -2.32 -24.14
C LYS A 240 -12.81 -2.54 -23.01
N LYS A 241 -12.09 -3.68 -23.04
CA LYS A 241 -11.03 -3.99 -22.07
C LYS A 241 -9.89 -2.98 -22.15
N LEU A 242 -9.46 -2.59 -23.34
CA LEU A 242 -8.43 -1.56 -23.54
C LEU A 242 -8.83 -0.24 -22.90
N LEU A 243 -10.03 0.27 -23.22
CA LEU A 243 -10.52 1.53 -22.68
C LEU A 243 -10.73 1.49 -21.15
N ASP A 244 -11.25 0.38 -20.64
CA ASP A 244 -11.42 0.19 -19.19
C ASP A 244 -10.08 0.20 -18.46
N LEU A 245 -9.08 -0.50 -19.00
CA LEU A 245 -7.73 -0.52 -18.44
C LEU A 245 -7.07 0.85 -18.49
N GLN A 246 -7.20 1.60 -19.57
CA GLN A 246 -6.71 2.96 -19.72
C GLN A 246 -7.33 3.90 -18.67
N LYS A 247 -8.66 3.87 -18.54
CA LYS A 247 -9.39 4.68 -17.54
C LYS A 247 -8.98 4.33 -16.13
N LYS A 248 -8.97 3.05 -15.76
CA LYS A 248 -8.59 2.57 -14.42
C LYS A 248 -7.13 2.91 -14.09
N SER A 249 -6.20 2.73 -15.04
CA SER A 249 -4.79 3.09 -14.89
C SER A 249 -4.64 4.56 -14.49
N HIS A 250 -5.36 5.46 -15.16
CA HIS A 250 -5.33 6.88 -14.85
C HIS A 250 -6.12 7.23 -13.59
N GLN A 251 -7.34 6.76 -13.43
CA GLN A 251 -8.21 7.13 -12.30
C GLN A 251 -7.59 6.75 -10.97
N ASN A 252 -7.05 5.52 -10.88
CA ASN A 252 -6.48 4.97 -9.66
C ASN A 252 -5.02 5.38 -9.43
N PHE A 253 -4.42 6.13 -10.35
CA PHE A 253 -3.04 6.59 -10.21
C PHE A 253 -2.91 7.58 -9.05
N TYR A 254 -2.13 7.23 -8.04
CA TYR A 254 -1.94 8.02 -6.83
C TYR A 254 -0.51 8.56 -6.63
N LEU A 255 0.48 8.03 -7.38
CA LEU A 255 1.89 8.41 -7.24
C LEU A 255 2.17 9.80 -7.86
N THR A 256 1.38 10.78 -7.48
CA THR A 256 1.51 12.16 -7.94
C THR A 256 2.58 12.92 -7.15
N ASN A 257 3.17 13.95 -7.78
CA ASN A 257 4.15 14.80 -7.10
C ASN A 257 3.58 15.36 -5.78
N LYS A 258 2.33 15.80 -5.77
CA LYS A 258 1.67 16.31 -4.56
C LYS A 258 1.54 15.25 -3.45
N TYR A 259 1.26 14.01 -3.80
CA TYR A 259 1.15 12.92 -2.82
C TYR A 259 2.53 12.56 -2.24
N ILE A 260 3.53 12.41 -3.10
CA ILE A 260 4.88 11.99 -2.67
C ILE A 260 5.60 13.11 -1.91
N SER A 261 5.49 14.39 -2.33
CA SER A 261 6.08 15.49 -1.57
C SER A 261 5.50 15.60 -0.15
N LYS A 262 4.19 15.44 0.02
CA LYS A 262 3.59 15.38 1.37
C LYS A 262 4.15 14.23 2.22
N LYS A 263 4.39 13.07 1.62
CA LYS A 263 5.00 11.94 2.31
C LYS A 263 6.44 12.24 2.73
N ILE A 264 7.20 12.91 1.87
CA ILE A 264 8.56 13.38 2.16
C ILE A 264 8.54 14.40 3.30
N ASP A 265 7.69 15.41 3.23
CA ASP A 265 7.59 16.44 4.26
C ASP A 265 7.18 15.85 5.62
N PHE A 266 6.30 14.86 5.62
CA PHE A 266 5.89 14.16 6.83
C PHE A 266 7.06 13.45 7.52
N TYR A 267 7.89 12.66 6.80
CA TYR A 267 9.00 11.99 7.45
C TYR A 267 10.11 12.97 7.85
N ARG A 268 10.35 14.06 7.08
CA ARG A 268 11.31 15.10 7.44
C ARG A 268 10.91 15.78 8.75
N SER A 269 9.64 16.10 8.91
CA SER A 269 9.12 16.67 10.15
C SER A 269 9.34 15.74 11.36
N ASN A 270 9.17 14.44 11.16
CA ASN A 270 9.39 13.46 12.24
C ASN A 270 10.85 13.34 12.66
N LEU A 271 11.82 13.69 11.80
CA LEU A 271 13.23 13.68 12.15
C LEU A 271 13.58 14.68 13.26
N PHE A 272 12.83 15.75 13.41
CA PHE A 272 13.14 16.80 14.38
C PHE A 272 12.43 16.65 15.73
N ASN A 273 11.65 15.56 15.95
CA ASN A 273 10.69 15.51 17.05
C ASN A 273 9.93 16.87 17.15
N VAL A 274 9.84 17.59 16.05
CA VAL A 274 8.92 18.68 15.95
C VAL A 274 7.61 17.98 16.20
N LYS A 275 7.00 18.18 17.39
CA LYS A 275 5.55 18.13 17.49
C LYS A 275 5.12 18.97 16.30
N VAL A 276 4.82 18.31 15.20
CA VAL A 276 4.11 18.94 14.09
C VAL A 276 2.95 19.54 14.82
N LYS A 277 3.02 20.85 15.08
CA LYS A 277 1.90 21.58 15.65
C LYS A 277 0.74 21.02 14.87
N GLU A 278 -0.32 20.63 15.50
CA GLU A 278 -1.52 19.92 15.02
C GLU A 278 -2.03 20.33 13.63
N ASN A 279 -1.29 21.17 12.90
CA ASN A 279 -1.57 21.63 11.54
C ASN A 279 -1.61 20.50 10.50
N ASN A 280 -0.96 19.32 10.73
CA ASN A 280 -1.12 18.17 9.82
C ASN A 280 -2.22 17.22 10.28
N THR A 281 -2.53 17.16 11.57
CA THR A 281 -3.82 16.65 12.05
C THR A 281 -4.96 17.60 11.66
N GLN A 282 -4.70 18.92 11.49
CA GLN A 282 -5.66 19.85 10.90
C GLN A 282 -5.90 19.63 9.39
N LEU A 283 -4.96 19.06 8.64
CA LEU A 283 -5.22 18.66 7.24
C LEU A 283 -6.11 17.40 7.16
N LEU A 284 -6.09 16.55 8.16
CA LEU A 284 -7.09 15.49 8.37
C LEU A 284 -8.33 16.04 9.10
N LYS A 285 -8.19 17.06 9.98
CA LYS A 285 -9.29 17.83 10.56
C LYS A 285 -9.96 18.76 9.53
N SER A 286 -9.31 19.05 8.41
CA SER A 286 -9.92 19.88 7.39
C SER A 286 -10.91 19.06 6.57
N LYS A 287 -12.16 19.16 6.90
CA LYS A 287 -13.31 19.22 6.00
C LYS A 287 -14.24 18.03 5.89
N LEU A 288 -13.98 16.81 6.30
CA LEU A 288 -15.02 15.78 6.29
C LEU A 288 -15.37 15.34 7.72
N LYS A 289 -16.31 16.00 8.34
CA LYS A 289 -17.01 15.44 9.51
C LYS A 289 -17.93 14.35 9.00
N LEU A 290 -17.54 13.10 9.20
CA LEU A 290 -18.31 11.94 8.76
C LEU A 290 -19.34 11.54 9.82
N LYS A 291 -20.49 11.06 9.35
CA LYS A 291 -21.44 10.29 10.15
C LYS A 291 -21.04 8.83 10.06
N ILE A 292 -20.64 8.25 11.17
CA ILE A 292 -20.08 6.88 11.23
C ILE A 292 -20.98 5.99 12.08
N ILE A 293 -21.32 4.81 11.60
CA ILE A 293 -21.83 3.72 12.45
C ILE A 293 -20.67 2.78 12.74
N HIS A 294 -20.28 2.71 14.02
CA HIS A 294 -19.26 1.76 14.46
C HIS A 294 -19.93 0.52 15.06
N ILE A 295 -19.85 -0.60 14.37
CA ILE A 295 -20.49 -1.87 14.72
C ILE A 295 -19.46 -2.80 15.33
N THR A 296 -19.56 -3.05 16.63
CA THR A 296 -18.70 -3.99 17.35
C THR A 296 -19.34 -4.37 18.69
N ASN A 297 -18.75 -5.33 19.40
CA ASN A 297 -19.19 -5.66 20.75
C ASN A 297 -18.69 -4.61 21.75
N PHE A 298 -19.54 -3.67 22.15
CA PHE A 298 -19.20 -2.67 23.17
C PHE A 298 -19.30 -3.20 24.61
N ASN A 299 -19.81 -4.42 24.80
CA ASN A 299 -19.92 -5.10 26.08
C ASN A 299 -20.82 -4.38 27.12
N GLU A 300 -21.88 -3.73 26.70
CA GLU A 300 -22.82 -2.99 27.54
C GLU A 300 -23.46 -3.90 28.60
N ARG A 301 -23.79 -5.15 28.25
CA ARG A 301 -24.36 -6.17 29.15
C ARG A 301 -23.48 -6.53 30.33
N HIS A 302 -22.22 -6.07 30.34
CA HIS A 302 -21.27 -6.35 31.43
C HIS A 302 -21.18 -5.21 32.48
N ASN A 303 -22.11 -4.27 32.48
CA ASN A 303 -22.25 -3.20 33.45
C ASN A 303 -20.95 -2.43 33.70
N GLY A 304 -20.26 -2.07 32.63
CA GLY A 304 -19.00 -1.29 32.69
C GLY A 304 -17.73 -2.13 32.89
N ARG A 305 -17.80 -3.38 33.31
CA ARG A 305 -16.61 -4.21 33.59
C ARG A 305 -15.66 -4.35 32.40
N LEU A 306 -16.19 -4.37 31.18
CA LEU A 306 -15.42 -4.47 29.96
C LEU A 306 -15.49 -3.20 29.11
N PHE A 307 -15.64 -2.05 29.77
CA PHE A 307 -15.73 -0.74 29.10
C PHE A 307 -14.48 -0.42 28.27
N TYR A 308 -13.29 -0.77 28.78
CA TYR A 308 -12.00 -0.45 28.14
C TYR A 308 -11.63 -1.42 27.01
N ASN A 309 -12.61 -1.88 26.25
CA ASN A 309 -12.37 -2.77 25.12
C ASN A 309 -11.86 -2.02 23.88
N THR A 310 -11.35 -2.76 22.92
CA THR A 310 -10.79 -2.22 21.67
C THR A 310 -11.79 -1.38 20.88
N GLY A 311 -13.06 -1.80 20.85
CA GLY A 311 -14.13 -1.04 20.19
C GLY A 311 -14.24 0.39 20.75
N LYS A 312 -14.19 0.56 22.08
CA LYS A 312 -14.22 1.88 22.73
C LYS A 312 -12.98 2.72 22.41
N ARG A 313 -11.79 2.12 22.37
CA ARG A 313 -10.56 2.84 22.00
C ARG A 313 -10.65 3.44 20.61
N ILE A 314 -11.08 2.63 19.62
CA ILE A 314 -11.28 3.09 18.26
C ILE A 314 -12.40 4.14 18.19
N ASN A 315 -13.53 3.90 18.88
CA ASN A 315 -14.65 4.81 18.90
C ASN A 315 -14.28 6.20 19.44
N ASN A 316 -13.58 6.23 20.59
CA ASN A 316 -13.10 7.46 21.19
C ASN A 316 -12.12 8.22 20.24
N GLY A 317 -11.26 7.48 19.53
CA GLY A 317 -10.38 8.07 18.51
C GLY A 317 -11.16 8.75 17.39
N LEU A 318 -12.21 8.10 16.87
CA LEU A 318 -13.08 8.67 15.83
C LEU A 318 -13.81 9.92 16.32
N VAL A 319 -14.32 9.91 17.55
CA VAL A 319 -14.99 11.09 18.15
C VAL A 319 -14.00 12.24 18.32
N ARG A 320 -12.78 11.98 18.80
CA ARG A 320 -11.72 13.02 18.92
C ARG A 320 -11.29 13.60 17.57
N LEU A 321 -11.40 12.84 16.49
CA LEU A 321 -11.19 13.33 15.13
C LEU A 321 -12.33 14.23 14.63
N GLY A 322 -13.39 14.40 15.44
CA GLY A 322 -14.52 15.29 15.14
C GLY A 322 -15.63 14.65 14.30
N HIS A 323 -15.64 13.32 14.20
CA HIS A 323 -16.72 12.60 13.53
C HIS A 323 -17.95 12.43 14.44
N SER A 324 -19.13 12.37 13.84
CA SER A 324 -20.36 11.95 14.52
C SER A 324 -20.41 10.42 14.50
N VAL A 325 -20.25 9.77 15.66
CA VAL A 325 -20.14 8.31 15.72
C VAL A 325 -21.32 7.72 16.48
N LEU A 326 -22.08 6.84 15.84
CA LEU A 326 -23.14 6.05 16.44
C LEU A 326 -22.59 4.67 16.78
N GLU A 327 -22.57 4.34 18.06
CA GLU A 327 -22.19 3.01 18.55
C GLU A 327 -23.32 2.02 18.29
N PHE A 328 -22.97 0.86 17.71
CA PHE A 328 -23.93 -0.21 17.45
C PHE A 328 -23.36 -1.53 17.98
N SER A 329 -23.78 -1.91 19.19
CA SER A 329 -23.29 -3.11 19.88
C SER A 329 -24.01 -4.35 19.40
N ASP A 330 -23.40 -5.07 18.45
CA ASP A 330 -24.02 -6.22 17.78
C ASP A 330 -24.38 -7.35 18.76
N ARG A 331 -23.47 -7.73 19.65
CA ARG A 331 -23.67 -8.83 20.61
C ARG A 331 -24.61 -8.46 21.75
N ASP A 332 -24.65 -7.21 22.16
CA ASP A 332 -25.57 -6.77 23.21
C ASP A 332 -27.01 -6.72 22.68
N ILE A 333 -27.21 -6.18 21.46
CA ILE A 333 -28.50 -6.19 20.77
C ILE A 333 -29.01 -7.62 20.62
N LEU A 334 -28.16 -8.54 20.16
CA LEU A 334 -28.51 -9.92 19.94
C LEU A 334 -28.89 -10.62 21.27
N SER A 335 -28.15 -10.41 22.35
CA SER A 335 -28.43 -11.04 23.65
C SER A 335 -29.77 -10.59 24.25
N ASN A 336 -30.15 -9.32 24.00
CA ASN A 336 -31.35 -8.71 24.59
C ASN A 336 -32.64 -8.95 23.75
N HIS A 337 -32.53 -9.49 22.52
CA HIS A 337 -33.66 -9.60 21.60
C HIS A 337 -33.86 -11.01 21.02
N ARG A 338 -33.59 -12.04 21.80
CA ARG A 338 -33.88 -13.43 21.45
C ARG A 338 -35.36 -13.69 21.55
N LYS A 339 -35.98 -14.36 20.55
CA LYS A 339 -37.36 -14.75 20.51
C LYS A 339 -37.47 -16.21 20.03
N LEU A 340 -38.61 -16.86 20.26
CA LEU A 340 -38.86 -18.25 19.84
C LEU A 340 -38.66 -18.47 18.33
N ASN A 341 -38.99 -17.47 17.50
CA ASN A 341 -38.83 -17.53 16.04
C ASN A 341 -37.45 -16.92 15.58
N ASP A 342 -36.62 -16.45 16.49
CA ASP A 342 -35.26 -15.91 16.26
C ASP A 342 -34.38 -16.20 17.48
N LEU A 343 -34.15 -17.50 17.73
CA LEU A 343 -33.40 -17.98 18.90
C LEU A 343 -32.00 -17.35 19.04
N ASN A 344 -31.41 -17.02 17.92
CA ASN A 344 -30.09 -16.36 17.86
C ASN A 344 -30.17 -14.82 17.91
N GLY A 345 -31.35 -14.21 17.76
CA GLY A 345 -31.51 -12.75 17.65
C GLY A 345 -30.94 -12.13 16.37
N SER A 346 -30.46 -12.96 15.43
CA SER A 346 -29.74 -12.50 14.24
C SER A 346 -30.66 -11.76 13.26
N LYS A 347 -31.89 -12.24 13.06
CA LYS A 347 -32.87 -11.59 12.18
C LYS A 347 -33.19 -10.18 12.68
N TYR A 348 -33.44 -10.06 14.00
CA TYR A 348 -33.72 -8.76 14.62
C TYR A 348 -32.51 -7.82 14.50
N LEU A 349 -31.31 -8.29 14.79
CA LEU A 349 -30.08 -7.51 14.70
C LEU A 349 -29.91 -6.89 13.30
N ASN A 350 -30.00 -7.71 12.25
CA ASN A 350 -29.82 -7.28 10.88
C ASN A 350 -30.94 -6.33 10.41
N LYS A 351 -32.20 -6.60 10.80
CA LYS A 351 -33.31 -5.68 10.54
C LYS A 351 -33.13 -4.34 11.24
N LYS A 352 -32.73 -4.34 12.53
CA LYS A 352 -32.46 -3.12 13.30
C LYS A 352 -31.34 -2.30 12.66
N LEU A 353 -30.28 -2.94 12.15
CA LEU A 353 -29.21 -2.24 11.47
C LEU A 353 -29.72 -1.49 10.23
N LEU A 354 -30.54 -2.10 9.39
CA LEU A 354 -31.11 -1.45 8.21
C LEU A 354 -31.98 -0.25 8.61
N THR A 355 -32.78 -0.37 9.66
CA THR A 355 -33.60 0.75 10.19
C THR A 355 -32.70 1.91 10.68
N VAL A 356 -31.64 1.59 11.44
CA VAL A 356 -30.71 2.59 11.94
C VAL A 356 -29.99 3.30 10.80
N ILE A 357 -29.59 2.57 9.76
CA ILE A 357 -28.94 3.17 8.57
C ILE A 357 -29.90 4.13 7.86
N GLY A 358 -31.18 3.73 7.69
CA GLY A 358 -32.18 4.62 7.09
C GLY A 358 -32.41 5.92 7.86
N ASN A 359 -32.40 5.85 9.19
CA ASN A 359 -32.62 7.02 10.07
C ASN A 359 -31.35 7.88 10.23
N TYR A 360 -30.20 7.25 10.40
CA TYR A 360 -28.94 7.96 10.68
C TYR A 360 -28.23 8.43 9.41
N THR A 361 -28.44 7.74 8.28
CA THR A 361 -27.79 8.03 6.98
C THR A 361 -26.26 8.24 7.11
N PRO A 362 -25.50 7.19 7.46
CA PRO A 362 -24.05 7.32 7.66
C PRO A 362 -23.30 7.48 6.35
N ASP A 363 -22.13 8.10 6.42
CA ASP A 363 -21.16 8.14 5.32
C ASP A 363 -20.28 6.88 5.32
N LEU A 364 -20.02 6.33 6.52
CA LEU A 364 -19.12 5.20 6.74
C LEU A 364 -19.70 4.23 7.77
N ILE A 365 -19.60 2.95 7.47
CA ILE A 365 -19.85 1.86 8.43
C ILE A 365 -18.52 1.18 8.72
N ILE A 366 -18.18 1.03 10.01
CA ILE A 366 -16.98 0.34 10.46
C ILE A 366 -17.39 -0.92 11.21
N LEU A 367 -16.96 -2.10 10.74
CA LEU A 367 -17.22 -3.40 11.35
C LEU A 367 -16.01 -3.86 12.17
N GLY A 368 -16.19 -4.06 13.47
CA GLY A 368 -15.15 -4.57 14.36
C GLY A 368 -15.50 -5.97 14.86
N HIS A 369 -14.94 -7.04 14.31
CA HIS A 369 -15.31 -8.42 14.63
C HIS A 369 -16.82 -8.67 14.60
N ALA A 370 -17.54 -7.97 13.69
CA ALA A 370 -18.99 -8.00 13.59
C ALA A 370 -19.47 -9.22 12.77
N ASP A 371 -19.15 -10.42 13.25
CA ASP A 371 -19.43 -11.68 12.57
C ASP A 371 -20.94 -11.92 12.38
N LEU A 372 -21.74 -11.34 13.25
CA LEU A 372 -23.20 -11.53 13.28
C LEU A 372 -23.97 -10.67 12.29
N ILE A 373 -23.30 -9.74 11.63
CA ILE A 373 -23.90 -8.97 10.53
C ILE A 373 -23.80 -9.79 9.23
N ASP A 374 -24.95 -10.08 8.65
CA ASP A 374 -25.05 -10.95 7.48
C ASP A 374 -24.51 -10.27 6.20
N ILE A 375 -23.88 -11.08 5.35
CA ILE A 375 -23.47 -10.67 4.00
C ILE A 375 -24.62 -10.11 3.19
N LYS A 376 -25.80 -10.73 3.29
CA LYS A 376 -27.04 -10.28 2.62
C LYS A 376 -27.42 -8.86 3.05
N THR A 377 -27.30 -8.55 4.33
CA THR A 377 -27.58 -7.22 4.87
C THR A 377 -26.59 -6.19 4.32
N LEU A 378 -25.30 -6.50 4.29
CA LEU A 378 -24.26 -5.62 3.73
C LEU A 378 -24.46 -5.39 2.22
N LYS A 379 -24.83 -6.41 1.46
CA LYS A 379 -25.19 -6.29 0.03
C LYS A 379 -26.43 -5.41 -0.17
N THR A 380 -27.43 -5.55 0.69
CA THR A 380 -28.62 -4.69 0.69
C THR A 380 -28.27 -3.24 0.93
N ILE A 381 -27.38 -2.96 1.91
CA ILE A 381 -26.89 -1.60 2.17
C ILE A 381 -26.19 -1.02 0.94
N LYS A 382 -25.28 -1.76 0.33
CA LYS A 382 -24.57 -1.32 -0.89
C LYS A 382 -25.52 -1.06 -2.07
N LYS A 383 -26.60 -1.82 -2.16
CA LYS A 383 -27.61 -1.67 -3.23
C LYS A 383 -28.44 -0.40 -3.05
N PHE A 384 -28.97 -0.17 -1.85
CA PHE A 384 -29.89 0.93 -1.58
C PHE A 384 -29.18 2.23 -1.18
N TYR A 385 -27.96 2.15 -0.65
CA TYR A 385 -27.13 3.28 -0.20
C TYR A 385 -25.72 3.19 -0.79
N PRO A 386 -25.54 3.32 -2.11
CA PRO A 386 -24.27 3.09 -2.80
C PRO A 386 -23.16 4.07 -2.40
N HIS A 387 -23.52 5.22 -1.82
CA HIS A 387 -22.58 6.21 -1.32
C HIS A 387 -21.89 5.78 -0.01
N ILE A 388 -22.54 4.91 0.79
CA ILE A 388 -22.01 4.48 2.07
C ILE A 388 -20.76 3.60 1.84
N LYS A 389 -19.65 4.02 2.47
CA LYS A 389 -18.43 3.18 2.52
C LYS A 389 -18.52 2.19 3.67
N ILE A 390 -17.99 0.99 3.46
CA ILE A 390 -17.97 -0.06 4.49
C ILE A 390 -16.54 -0.51 4.68
N SER A 391 -16.05 -0.45 5.91
CA SER A 391 -14.74 -0.97 6.29
C SER A 391 -14.84 -1.97 7.43
N GLN A 392 -13.79 -2.77 7.61
CA GLN A 392 -13.67 -3.66 8.77
C GLN A 392 -12.30 -3.57 9.41
N TRP A 393 -12.23 -3.86 10.71
CA TRP A 393 -10.98 -4.08 11.44
C TRP A 393 -11.00 -5.44 12.15
N PHE A 394 -9.82 -6.07 12.22
CA PHE A 394 -9.65 -7.40 12.79
C PHE A 394 -8.31 -7.49 13.54
N LEU A 395 -8.34 -7.83 14.83
CA LEU A 395 -7.17 -7.77 15.70
C LEU A 395 -6.66 -9.14 16.14
N ASP A 396 -7.39 -10.22 15.82
CA ASP A 396 -6.97 -11.56 16.17
C ASP A 396 -5.89 -12.05 15.17
N ARG A 397 -4.98 -12.89 15.66
CA ARG A 397 -3.94 -13.53 14.87
C ARG A 397 -4.53 -14.39 13.74
N MET A 398 -3.96 -14.31 12.53
CA MET A 398 -4.49 -14.95 11.32
C MET A 398 -3.46 -15.78 10.54
N ASP A 399 -2.38 -16.22 11.17
CA ASP A 399 -1.39 -17.08 10.52
C ASP A 399 -1.88 -18.53 10.33
N SER A 400 -0.95 -19.41 9.91
CA SER A 400 -1.26 -20.83 9.61
C SER A 400 -1.92 -21.59 10.76
N ASN A 401 -1.63 -21.22 12.02
CA ASN A 401 -2.20 -21.87 13.20
C ASN A 401 -3.61 -21.36 13.52
N TRP A 402 -4.04 -20.25 12.91
CA TRP A 402 -5.30 -19.57 13.20
C TRP A 402 -6.18 -19.39 11.95
N ILE A 403 -6.32 -20.48 11.18
CA ILE A 403 -7.09 -20.52 9.90
C ILE A 403 -8.55 -20.06 10.10
N SER A 404 -9.16 -20.36 11.24
CA SER A 404 -10.54 -19.94 11.54
C SER A 404 -10.68 -18.42 11.58
N ASN A 405 -9.71 -17.71 12.16
CA ASN A 405 -9.69 -16.25 12.20
C ASN A 405 -9.51 -15.67 10.80
N LYS A 406 -8.63 -16.26 10.00
CA LYS A 406 -8.45 -15.88 8.60
C LYS A 406 -9.73 -16.04 7.79
N LYS A 407 -10.45 -17.16 7.96
CA LYS A 407 -11.75 -17.38 7.32
C LYS A 407 -12.79 -16.34 7.73
N ARG A 408 -12.88 -15.99 9.01
CA ARG A 408 -13.80 -14.95 9.53
C ARG A 408 -13.49 -13.58 8.90
N PHE A 409 -12.22 -13.19 8.83
CA PHE A 409 -11.81 -11.94 8.21
C PHE A 409 -12.13 -11.88 6.72
N LEU A 410 -11.89 -12.96 5.98
CA LEU A 410 -12.10 -13.04 4.55
C LEU A 410 -13.58 -13.13 4.15
N ASN A 411 -14.45 -13.62 5.03
CA ASN A 411 -15.86 -13.91 4.73
C ASN A 411 -16.63 -12.72 4.10
N LYS A 412 -16.24 -11.48 4.46
CA LYS A 412 -16.95 -10.26 4.01
C LYS A 412 -16.06 -9.36 3.15
N ILE A 413 -14.84 -9.76 2.84
CA ILE A 413 -13.81 -8.88 2.25
C ILE A 413 -14.21 -8.29 0.91
N ASP A 414 -14.97 -9.02 0.08
CA ASP A 414 -15.40 -8.55 -1.24
C ASP A 414 -16.39 -7.39 -1.18
N ILE A 415 -17.09 -7.23 -0.04
CA ILE A 415 -18.05 -6.15 0.18
C ILE A 415 -17.39 -4.92 0.80
N MET A 416 -16.22 -5.11 1.42
CA MET A 416 -15.49 -4.01 2.07
C MET A 416 -14.87 -3.06 1.05
N ASP A 417 -14.91 -1.77 1.34
CA ASP A 417 -14.12 -0.77 0.60
C ASP A 417 -12.67 -0.74 1.10
N ALA A 418 -12.45 -1.04 2.39
CA ALA A 418 -11.13 -1.22 2.99
C ALA A 418 -11.19 -2.16 4.20
N SER A 419 -10.10 -2.87 4.47
CA SER A 419 -9.97 -3.75 5.62
C SER A 419 -8.68 -3.45 6.38
N PHE A 420 -8.71 -3.58 7.70
CA PHE A 420 -7.60 -3.30 8.59
C PHE A 420 -7.34 -4.49 9.49
N CYS A 421 -6.08 -4.86 9.69
CA CYS A 421 -5.72 -5.97 10.57
C CYS A 421 -4.36 -5.78 11.24
N THR A 422 -4.15 -6.44 12.38
CA THR A 422 -2.88 -6.42 13.14
C THR A 422 -1.88 -7.46 12.65
N THR A 423 -2.29 -8.43 11.84
CA THR A 423 -1.38 -9.35 11.16
C THR A 423 -0.91 -8.72 9.85
N ASP A 424 0.39 -8.75 9.55
CA ASP A 424 0.91 -8.18 8.31
C ASP A 424 0.21 -8.78 7.08
N PRO A 425 -0.49 -7.96 6.27
CA PRO A 425 -1.18 -8.43 5.08
C PRO A 425 -0.29 -9.13 4.05
N ASN A 426 1.02 -8.85 4.07
CA ASN A 426 1.98 -9.48 3.15
C ASN A 426 2.26 -10.94 3.53
N ILE A 427 2.28 -11.27 4.82
CA ILE A 427 2.45 -12.63 5.34
C ILE A 427 1.24 -13.49 5.00
N LEU A 428 0.06 -12.89 4.97
CA LEU A 428 -1.21 -13.60 4.79
C LEU A 428 -1.45 -14.08 3.34
N LYS A 429 -0.65 -13.61 2.38
CA LYS A 429 -0.73 -14.00 0.95
C LYS A 429 -2.16 -13.98 0.40
N PHE A 430 -2.90 -12.91 0.66
CA PHE A 430 -4.25 -12.74 0.12
C PHE A 430 -4.22 -12.46 -1.39
N SER A 431 -5.14 -13.06 -2.13
CA SER A 431 -5.50 -12.59 -3.48
C SER A 431 -6.17 -11.21 -3.34
N ARG A 432 -5.48 -10.14 -3.74
CA ARG A 432 -5.86 -8.76 -3.41
C ARG A 432 -6.80 -8.17 -4.45
N THR A 433 -8.08 -8.38 -4.31
CA THR A 433 -9.10 -7.61 -5.03
C THR A 433 -9.47 -6.31 -4.30
N LYS A 434 -9.25 -6.24 -2.98
CA LYS A 434 -9.61 -5.11 -2.11
C LYS A 434 -8.42 -4.67 -1.24
N PRO A 435 -8.34 -3.39 -0.86
CA PRO A 435 -7.24 -2.90 -0.04
C PRO A 435 -7.32 -3.44 1.40
N ILE A 436 -6.19 -3.99 1.86
CA ILE A 436 -6.00 -4.45 3.24
C ILE A 436 -4.79 -3.71 3.80
N TYR A 437 -4.97 -3.11 4.99
CA TYR A 437 -3.97 -2.31 5.66
C TYR A 437 -3.61 -2.89 7.02
N TYR A 438 -2.34 -2.76 7.38
CA TYR A 438 -1.90 -3.02 8.75
C TYR A 438 -2.30 -1.88 9.67
N ILE A 439 -2.80 -2.21 10.87
CA ILE A 439 -2.95 -1.27 11.98
C ILE A 439 -2.36 -1.90 13.26
N PRO A 440 -1.67 -1.14 14.11
CA PRO A 440 -1.29 -1.61 15.44
C PRO A 440 -2.51 -1.75 16.34
N ASN A 441 -2.34 -2.45 17.47
CA ASN A 441 -3.37 -2.45 18.50
C ASN A 441 -3.65 -1.01 18.98
N PRO A 442 -4.89 -0.57 18.99
CA PRO A 442 -5.23 0.80 19.39
C PRO A 442 -5.05 1.01 20.89
N VAL A 443 -4.51 2.15 21.23
CA VAL A 443 -4.44 2.68 22.59
C VAL A 443 -5.31 3.92 22.73
N ASP A 444 -5.72 4.25 23.94
CA ASP A 444 -6.55 5.42 24.21
C ASP A 444 -6.02 6.19 25.43
N GLU A 445 -5.54 7.39 25.22
CA GLU A 445 -4.95 8.24 26.24
C GLU A 445 -5.91 8.65 27.37
N SER A 446 -7.22 8.52 27.15
CA SER A 446 -8.21 8.87 28.19
C SER A 446 -8.22 7.89 29.36
N PHE A 447 -7.79 6.65 29.17
CA PHE A 447 -7.71 5.64 30.21
C PHE A 447 -6.37 4.88 30.27
N GLU A 448 -5.53 4.96 29.26
CA GLU A 448 -4.17 4.37 29.27
C GLU A 448 -3.14 5.45 29.65
N LYS A 449 -3.10 5.77 30.95
CA LYS A 449 -2.33 6.91 31.49
C LYS A 449 -0.95 6.56 32.01
N LEU A 450 -0.59 5.29 32.08
CA LEU A 450 0.71 4.85 32.55
C LEU A 450 1.80 5.19 31.55
N ASN A 451 2.74 6.05 31.94
CA ASN A 451 3.88 6.47 31.13
C ASN A 451 5.16 5.77 31.61
N ASN A 452 5.12 4.46 31.83
CA ASN A 452 6.24 3.69 32.38
C ASN A 452 7.53 3.85 31.56
N TYR A 453 7.42 4.08 30.26
CA TYR A 453 8.57 4.36 29.39
C TYR A 453 9.36 5.63 29.74
N LYS A 454 8.79 6.50 30.60
CA LYS A 454 9.46 7.71 31.11
C LYS A 454 10.18 7.50 32.43
N LEU A 455 9.95 6.36 33.09
CA LEU A 455 10.58 6.04 34.37
C LEU A 455 12.05 5.67 34.13
N LYS A 456 12.95 6.27 34.92
CA LYS A 456 14.39 5.94 34.85
C LYS A 456 14.71 4.63 35.57
N ASP A 457 13.97 4.35 36.67
CA ASP A 457 14.14 3.15 37.46
C ASP A 457 12.90 2.26 37.37
N LEU A 458 13.01 1.20 36.60
CA LEU A 458 11.99 0.17 36.49
C LEU A 458 12.21 -0.89 37.55
N LYS A 459 11.16 -1.25 38.29
CA LYS A 459 11.23 -2.32 39.30
C LYS A 459 11.47 -3.71 38.71
N ASN A 460 11.09 -3.90 37.45
CA ASN A 460 11.22 -5.16 36.70
C ASN A 460 11.77 -4.88 35.32
N ASP A 461 12.75 -5.66 34.87
CA ASP A 461 13.31 -5.57 33.53
C ASP A 461 12.31 -6.11 32.49
N VAL A 462 11.56 -7.12 32.85
CA VAL A 462 10.52 -7.72 32.01
C VAL A 462 9.22 -7.83 32.81
N PHE A 463 8.13 -7.35 32.28
CA PHE A 463 6.79 -7.52 32.79
C PHE A 463 5.91 -8.24 31.78
N PHE A 464 5.41 -9.42 32.14
CA PHE A 464 4.50 -10.21 31.32
C PHE A 464 3.15 -10.35 32.00
N ALA A 465 2.09 -9.88 31.32
CA ALA A 465 0.71 -10.04 31.81
C ALA A 465 -0.14 -10.68 30.71
N MET A 466 -0.74 -11.81 31.01
CA MET A 466 -1.69 -12.47 30.14
C MET A 466 -2.97 -12.87 30.85
N SER A 467 -4.08 -12.96 30.15
CA SER A 467 -5.26 -13.64 30.66
C SER A 467 -5.08 -15.15 30.51
N HIS A 468 -5.18 -15.88 31.59
CA HIS A 468 -5.29 -17.33 31.57
C HIS A 468 -6.46 -17.73 30.66
N GLY A 469 -6.24 -18.62 29.72
CA GLY A 469 -7.18 -18.99 28.64
C GLY A 469 -8.49 -19.68 29.10
N VAL A 470 -9.08 -19.19 30.19
CA VAL A 470 -10.36 -19.68 30.76
C VAL A 470 -11.50 -19.21 29.85
N HIS A 471 -11.88 -20.05 28.90
CA HIS A 471 -13.13 -19.87 28.18
C HIS A 471 -14.34 -20.15 29.08
N ARG A 472 -15.01 -19.09 29.55
CA ARG A 472 -16.30 -19.12 30.25
C ARG A 472 -16.30 -19.89 31.58
N GLY A 473 -15.26 -19.75 32.39
CA GLY A 473 -15.20 -20.34 33.71
C GLY A 473 -14.99 -21.87 33.74
N ILE A 474 -14.75 -22.49 32.61
CA ILE A 474 -14.46 -23.93 32.52
C ILE A 474 -13.01 -24.10 32.06
N LEU A 475 -12.14 -24.53 32.99
CA LEU A 475 -10.83 -25.07 32.65
C LEU A 475 -11.01 -26.33 31.79
N LYS A 476 -10.74 -26.22 30.48
CA LYS A 476 -10.65 -27.42 29.63
C LYS A 476 -9.32 -28.11 29.95
N LYS A 477 -9.41 -29.19 30.75
CA LYS A 477 -8.31 -30.12 31.01
C LYS A 477 -7.57 -30.45 29.73
N GLY A 478 -6.28 -30.11 29.63
CA GLY A 478 -5.39 -30.54 28.53
C GLY A 478 -5.23 -29.58 27.33
N LYS A 479 -5.68 -28.34 27.39
CA LYS A 479 -5.28 -27.32 26.42
C LYS A 479 -4.30 -26.36 27.09
N PHE A 480 -3.02 -26.66 26.99
CA PHE A 480 -1.96 -25.70 27.28
C PHE A 480 -1.96 -24.64 26.18
N ASP A 481 -1.97 -23.36 26.58
CA ASP A 481 -1.74 -22.25 25.66
C ASP A 481 -0.21 -22.19 25.43
N GLU A 482 0.24 -22.07 24.18
CA GLU A 482 1.68 -21.92 23.86
C GLU A 482 2.35 -20.77 24.67
N ARG A 483 1.54 -19.84 25.16
CA ARG A 483 1.98 -18.74 26.04
C ARG A 483 2.44 -19.22 27.43
N GLU A 484 1.93 -20.34 27.92
CA GLU A 484 2.35 -20.92 29.22
C GLU A 484 3.74 -21.59 29.11
N ASN A 485 4.13 -22.02 27.92
CA ASN A 485 5.45 -22.59 27.69
C ASN A 485 6.56 -21.53 27.55
N PHE A 486 6.19 -20.25 27.53
CA PHE A 486 7.14 -19.14 27.41
C PHE A 486 7.69 -18.68 28.77
N LEU A 487 7.05 -19.06 29.87
CA LEU A 487 7.48 -18.80 31.26
C LEU A 487 8.25 -19.99 31.83
#